data_3dbf7a1ae98d196d30c21f330846388e
#
_entry.id   3dbf7a1ae98d196d30c21f330846388e
#
_cell.length_a   1.000
_cell.length_b   1.000
_cell.length_c   1.000
_cell.angle_alpha   90.00
_cell.angle_beta   90.00
_cell.angle_gamma   90.00
#
_symmetry.space_group_name_H-M   'P 1'
#
loop_
_entity.id
_entity.type
_entity.pdbx_description
1 polymer ?
#
loop_
_entity_poly.entity_id
_entity_poly.type
_entity_poly.pdbx_seq_one_letter_code
_entity_poly.pdbx_strand_id
1 'polypeptide(L)'
;MELLRVRCLTFPRSPADVAGILDAAETVIEEAQLPFGLVMEKGAVADEPLDQAAAEPRSMGEITDRQSGGTPSAIRYQALESLLGAVSNNAAIIATTGKCGRELFTIEDRKQHIYQVGSMGCASGMGLGLALNTDKPVIVLDGDGALLMKMGAAATIGAYQPKNLIHIVLDNASHDSTGGQATVSPHIDFAGVAAACGYRSAWT
;
A
#
# COMPACT_ATOMS: atom_id res chain seq x y z
N MET A 1 -4.40 26.02 -13.79
CA MET A 1 -5.06 24.96 -14.56
C MET A 1 -5.12 25.27 -16.06
N GLU A 2 -5.32 26.50 -16.49
CA GLU A 2 -5.31 26.88 -17.92
C GLU A 2 -4.00 26.51 -18.66
N LEU A 3 -2.84 26.75 -18.04
CA LEU A 3 -1.54 26.36 -18.60
C LEU A 3 -1.39 24.85 -18.85
N LEU A 4 -2.12 24.03 -18.11
CA LEU A 4 -2.13 22.57 -18.26
C LEU A 4 -3.28 22.09 -19.16
N ARG A 5 -4.06 23.00 -19.72
CA ARG A 5 -5.28 22.71 -20.50
C ARG A 5 -6.30 21.85 -19.75
N VAL A 6 -6.26 21.87 -18.42
CA VAL A 6 -7.24 21.16 -17.59
C VAL A 6 -8.46 22.04 -17.41
N ARG A 7 -9.59 21.60 -17.95
CA ARG A 7 -10.87 22.27 -17.75
C ARG A 7 -11.32 22.14 -16.30
N CYS A 8 -11.80 23.22 -15.72
CA CYS A 8 -12.25 23.23 -14.33
C CYS A 8 -13.65 23.88 -14.25
N LEU A 9 -14.47 23.33 -13.35
CA LEU A 9 -15.71 23.93 -12.88
C LEU A 9 -15.71 24.07 -11.37
N THR A 10 -16.55 24.94 -10.86
CA THR A 10 -16.78 25.02 -9.41
C THR A 10 -17.63 23.84 -8.97
N PHE A 11 -17.27 23.23 -7.85
CA PHE A 11 -18.06 22.16 -7.23
C PHE A 11 -19.45 22.70 -6.84
N PRO A 12 -20.54 21.98 -7.17
CA PRO A 12 -21.89 22.45 -6.90
C PRO A 12 -22.19 22.52 -5.41
N ARG A 13 -22.98 23.51 -5.01
CA ARG A 13 -23.45 23.67 -3.64
C ARG A 13 -24.78 22.96 -3.39
N SER A 14 -25.51 22.62 -4.44
CA SER A 14 -26.77 21.90 -4.37
C SER A 14 -26.59 20.44 -4.77
N PRO A 15 -27.07 19.48 -3.98
CA PRO A 15 -27.03 18.06 -4.38
C PRO A 15 -27.72 17.78 -5.72
N ALA A 16 -28.72 18.58 -6.09
CA ALA A 16 -29.44 18.43 -7.36
C ALA A 16 -28.57 18.71 -8.59
N ASP A 17 -27.53 19.52 -8.44
CA ASP A 17 -26.66 19.92 -9.54
C ASP A 17 -25.45 18.94 -9.71
N VAL A 18 -25.23 18.03 -8.76
CA VAL A 18 -24.07 17.14 -8.77
C VAL A 18 -24.06 16.23 -10.00
N ALA A 19 -25.18 15.60 -10.31
CA ALA A 19 -25.28 14.69 -11.45
C ALA A 19 -24.91 15.39 -12.76
N GLY A 20 -25.51 16.57 -13.04
CA GLY A 20 -25.25 17.30 -14.27
C GLY A 20 -23.81 17.79 -14.43
N ILE A 21 -23.13 18.09 -13.32
CA ILE A 21 -21.70 18.47 -13.37
C ILE A 21 -20.81 17.24 -13.59
N LEU A 22 -21.16 16.09 -13.03
CA LEU A 22 -20.44 14.85 -13.28
C LEU A 22 -20.60 14.39 -14.74
N ASP A 23 -21.79 14.46 -15.31
CA ASP A 23 -22.04 14.16 -16.71
C ASP A 23 -21.24 15.08 -17.64
N ALA A 24 -21.17 16.37 -17.32
CA ALA A 24 -20.35 17.33 -18.07
C ALA A 24 -18.85 17.04 -17.94
N ALA A 25 -18.40 16.59 -16.77
CA ALA A 25 -17.01 16.20 -16.55
C ALA A 25 -16.64 14.93 -17.35
N GLU A 26 -17.51 13.92 -17.33
CA GLU A 26 -17.34 12.67 -18.07
C GLU A 26 -17.24 12.96 -19.58
N THR A 27 -18.18 13.75 -20.12
CA THR A 27 -18.15 14.17 -21.53
C THR A 27 -16.81 14.81 -21.92
N VAL A 28 -16.32 15.74 -21.10
CA VAL A 28 -15.04 16.43 -21.37
C VAL A 28 -13.85 15.47 -21.29
N ILE A 29 -13.84 14.55 -20.32
CA ILE A 29 -12.77 13.56 -20.18
C ILE A 29 -12.75 12.63 -21.40
N GLU A 30 -13.92 12.17 -21.84
CA GLU A 30 -14.03 11.29 -23.01
C GLU A 30 -13.61 11.98 -24.31
N GLU A 31 -14.06 13.20 -24.54
CA GLU A 31 -13.77 13.95 -25.76
C GLU A 31 -12.34 14.46 -25.82
N ALA A 32 -11.84 15.03 -24.71
CA ALA A 32 -10.54 15.68 -24.69
C ALA A 32 -9.39 14.73 -24.29
N GLN A 33 -9.68 13.57 -23.67
CA GLN A 33 -8.71 12.64 -23.09
C GLN A 33 -7.76 13.34 -22.11
N LEU A 34 -8.27 14.33 -21.37
CA LEU A 34 -7.56 15.12 -20.39
C LEU A 34 -8.27 15.07 -19.04
N PRO A 35 -7.53 15.27 -17.92
CA PRO A 35 -8.15 15.40 -16.61
C PRO A 35 -9.14 16.55 -16.55
N PHE A 36 -10.14 16.42 -15.69
CA PHE A 36 -11.11 17.47 -15.37
C PHE A 36 -11.00 17.85 -13.90
N GLY A 37 -11.09 19.12 -13.57
CA GLY A 37 -10.96 19.64 -12.22
C GLY A 37 -12.30 20.16 -11.68
N LEU A 38 -12.67 19.73 -10.48
CA LEU A 38 -13.76 20.37 -9.71
C LEU A 38 -13.13 21.15 -8.56
N VAL A 39 -13.32 22.47 -8.57
CA VAL A 39 -12.76 23.35 -7.52
C VAL A 39 -13.80 23.53 -6.43
N MET A 40 -13.54 22.96 -5.27
CA MET A 40 -14.39 23.08 -4.11
C MET A 40 -13.99 24.29 -3.27
N GLU A 41 -14.92 25.23 -3.10
CA GLU A 41 -14.74 26.35 -2.19
C GLU A 41 -15.01 25.92 -0.74
N LYS A 42 -14.40 26.62 0.21
CA LYS A 42 -14.70 26.41 1.62
C LYS A 42 -16.20 26.64 1.90
N GLY A 43 -16.84 25.69 2.57
CA GLY A 43 -18.27 25.72 2.87
C GLY A 43 -19.17 25.31 1.70
N ALA A 44 -18.63 24.72 0.61
CA ALA A 44 -19.42 24.15 -0.47
C ALA A 44 -20.13 22.86 -0.07
N VAL A 45 -19.62 22.17 0.93
CA VAL A 45 -20.20 20.95 1.51
C VAL A 45 -20.58 21.27 2.96
N ALA A 46 -21.73 20.78 3.40
CA ALA A 46 -22.16 20.93 4.79
C ALA A 46 -21.23 20.17 5.74
N ASP A 47 -21.12 20.68 6.94
CA ASP A 47 -20.36 19.98 7.98
C ASP A 47 -21.11 18.68 8.36
N GLU A 48 -20.38 17.57 8.38
CA GLU A 48 -20.87 16.29 8.88
C GLU A 48 -20.23 16.04 10.25
N PRO A 49 -21.01 15.83 11.31
CA PRO A 49 -20.45 15.52 12.62
C PRO A 49 -19.70 14.20 12.58
N LEU A 50 -18.54 14.14 13.19
CA LEU A 50 -17.79 12.92 13.36
C LEU A 50 -18.46 12.06 14.44
N ASP A 51 -19.23 11.07 14.04
CA ASP A 51 -19.80 10.03 14.90
C ASP A 51 -18.89 8.80 14.90
N GLN A 52 -17.76 8.94 15.56
CA GLN A 52 -16.76 7.88 15.65
C GLN A 52 -16.45 7.59 17.11
N ALA A 53 -16.66 6.34 17.53
CA ALA A 53 -16.20 5.88 18.83
C ALA A 53 -14.66 5.87 18.90
N ALA A 54 -14.12 6.05 20.09
CA ALA A 54 -12.70 5.85 20.32
C ALA A 54 -12.28 4.43 19.94
N ALA A 55 -11.12 4.30 19.28
CA ALA A 55 -10.61 2.98 18.96
C ALA A 55 -10.24 2.21 20.24
N GLU A 56 -10.68 0.97 20.33
CA GLU A 56 -10.29 0.08 21.42
C GLU A 56 -8.81 -0.29 21.29
N PRO A 57 -8.05 -0.29 22.41
CA PRO A 57 -6.67 -0.72 22.41
C PRO A 57 -6.54 -2.17 21.91
N ARG A 58 -5.55 -2.43 21.07
CA ARG A 58 -5.21 -3.77 20.61
C ARG A 58 -4.13 -4.36 21.51
N SER A 59 -4.21 -5.67 21.74
CA SER A 59 -3.11 -6.41 22.36
C SER A 59 -1.94 -6.53 21.38
N MET A 60 -0.72 -6.61 21.90
CA MET A 60 0.45 -6.96 21.13
C MET A 60 0.27 -8.34 20.46
N GLY A 61 0.73 -8.46 19.22
CA GLY A 61 0.65 -9.70 18.47
C GLY A 61 1.71 -10.74 18.93
N GLU A 62 1.59 -11.94 18.39
CA GLU A 62 2.54 -13.02 18.65
C GLU A 62 3.75 -12.91 17.71
N ILE A 63 4.95 -13.12 18.24
CA ILE A 63 6.18 -13.16 17.46
C ILE A 63 6.69 -14.61 17.44
N THR A 64 6.95 -15.11 16.25
CA THR A 64 7.60 -16.41 16.05
C THR A 64 8.93 -16.20 15.35
N ASP A 65 10.02 -16.34 16.08
CA ASP A 65 11.36 -16.34 15.49
C ASP A 65 11.68 -17.72 14.93
N ARG A 66 11.90 -17.79 13.63
CA ARG A 66 12.36 -19.01 12.92
C ARG A 66 13.78 -18.88 12.39
N GLN A 67 14.40 -17.72 12.56
CA GLN A 67 15.80 -17.51 12.27
C GLN A 67 16.64 -18.13 13.39
N SER A 68 17.03 -19.36 13.21
CA SER A 68 17.96 -20.04 14.12
C SER A 68 19.41 -19.53 14.05
N GLY A 69 19.61 -18.21 13.93
CA GLY A 69 20.92 -17.55 13.89
C GLY A 69 21.77 -17.85 12.64
N GLY A 70 21.17 -18.40 11.60
CA GLY A 70 21.83 -18.73 10.34
C GLY A 70 21.91 -17.55 9.37
N THR A 71 22.89 -17.62 8.45
CA THR A 71 22.93 -16.72 7.30
C THR A 71 21.70 -16.99 6.42
N PRO A 72 21.05 -15.95 5.87
CA PRO A 72 19.97 -16.15 4.93
C PRO A 72 20.36 -17.10 3.80
N SER A 73 19.56 -18.12 3.57
CA SER A 73 19.86 -19.19 2.59
C SER A 73 19.36 -18.86 1.17
N ALA A 74 18.55 -17.82 1.01
CA ALA A 74 17.94 -17.46 -0.25
C ALA A 74 18.17 -15.98 -0.58
N ILE A 75 18.41 -15.70 -1.85
CA ILE A 75 18.38 -14.34 -2.38
C ILE A 75 16.93 -13.92 -2.65
N ARG A 76 16.67 -12.61 -2.73
CA ARG A 76 15.32 -12.06 -2.97
C ARG A 76 14.59 -12.73 -4.13
N TYR A 77 15.25 -12.94 -5.27
CA TYR A 77 14.68 -13.58 -6.45
C TYR A 77 14.12 -14.98 -6.11
N GLN A 78 14.90 -15.81 -5.42
CA GLN A 78 14.47 -17.16 -5.01
C GLN A 78 13.31 -17.12 -4.01
N ALA A 79 13.31 -16.13 -3.11
CA ALA A 79 12.20 -15.93 -2.18
C ALA A 79 10.90 -15.58 -2.91
N LEU A 80 10.97 -14.73 -3.94
CA LEU A 80 9.83 -14.36 -4.78
C LEU A 80 9.34 -15.55 -5.63
N GLU A 81 10.23 -16.36 -6.21
CA GLU A 81 9.83 -17.60 -6.91
C GLU A 81 9.10 -18.57 -5.98
N SER A 82 9.64 -18.78 -4.79
CA SER A 82 9.02 -19.65 -3.77
C SER A 82 7.66 -19.14 -3.34
N LEU A 83 7.53 -17.82 -3.14
CA LEU A 83 6.27 -17.17 -2.83
C LEU A 83 5.23 -17.41 -3.94
N LEU A 84 5.59 -17.16 -5.20
CA LEU A 84 4.69 -17.34 -6.33
C LEU A 84 4.24 -18.80 -6.51
N GLY A 85 5.11 -19.77 -6.19
CA GLY A 85 4.77 -21.17 -6.16
C GLY A 85 3.80 -21.58 -5.05
N ALA A 86 3.81 -20.84 -3.93
CA ALA A 86 2.97 -21.12 -2.76
C ALA A 86 1.63 -20.37 -2.78
N VAL A 87 1.54 -19.26 -3.52
CA VAL A 87 0.39 -18.35 -3.48
C VAL A 87 -0.58 -18.64 -4.61
N SER A 88 -1.86 -18.68 -4.29
CA SER A 88 -2.93 -18.84 -5.27
C SER A 88 -2.92 -17.75 -6.35
N ASN A 89 -3.23 -18.13 -7.59
CA ASN A 89 -3.31 -17.20 -8.72
C ASN A 89 -4.41 -16.13 -8.59
N ASN A 90 -5.32 -16.25 -7.62
CA ASN A 90 -6.33 -15.22 -7.34
C ASN A 90 -5.90 -14.22 -6.26
N ALA A 91 -4.75 -14.40 -5.65
CA ALA A 91 -4.22 -13.45 -4.68
C ALA A 91 -3.74 -12.18 -5.39
N ALA A 92 -4.06 -11.03 -4.81
CA ALA A 92 -3.47 -9.77 -5.24
C ALA A 92 -2.10 -9.59 -4.60
N ILE A 93 -1.09 -9.22 -5.40
CA ILE A 93 0.25 -8.94 -4.90
C ILE A 93 0.60 -7.49 -5.22
N ILE A 94 0.92 -6.72 -4.21
CA ILE A 94 1.35 -5.32 -4.34
C ILE A 94 2.83 -5.25 -4.01
N ALA A 95 3.64 -5.04 -5.02
CA ALA A 95 5.09 -4.94 -4.86
C ALA A 95 5.53 -3.48 -4.78
N THR A 96 6.36 -3.19 -3.79
CA THR A 96 6.99 -1.87 -3.63
C THR A 96 7.90 -1.53 -4.82
N THR A 97 8.20 -0.25 -4.97
CA THR A 97 9.14 0.23 -6.00
C THR A 97 10.52 -0.41 -5.87
N GLY A 98 11.26 -0.43 -6.94
CA GLY A 98 12.65 -0.88 -6.99
C GLY A 98 12.83 -2.31 -7.52
N LYS A 99 13.85 -3.01 -7.04
CA LYS A 99 14.19 -4.34 -7.56
C LYS A 99 13.15 -5.40 -7.22
N CYS A 100 12.47 -5.27 -6.08
CA CYS A 100 11.41 -6.22 -5.70
C CYS A 100 10.32 -6.32 -6.77
N GLY A 101 9.75 -5.19 -7.19
CA GLY A 101 8.74 -5.18 -8.24
C GLY A 101 9.26 -5.64 -9.60
N ARG A 102 10.51 -5.27 -9.96
CA ARG A 102 11.12 -5.69 -11.24
C ARG A 102 11.38 -7.18 -11.29
N GLU A 103 11.90 -7.77 -10.21
CA GLU A 103 12.14 -9.21 -10.13
C GLU A 103 10.83 -9.99 -10.15
N LEU A 104 9.81 -9.54 -9.39
CA LEU A 104 8.49 -10.15 -9.43
C LEU A 104 7.92 -10.16 -10.85
N PHE A 105 8.00 -9.03 -11.57
CA PHE A 105 7.56 -8.92 -12.97
C PHE A 105 8.32 -9.87 -13.88
N THR A 106 9.64 -10.01 -13.68
CA THR A 106 10.50 -10.87 -14.50
C THR A 106 10.19 -12.36 -14.28
N ILE A 107 9.86 -12.75 -13.04
CA ILE A 107 9.51 -14.15 -12.72
C ILE A 107 8.16 -14.50 -13.31
N GLU A 108 7.14 -13.71 -13.02
CA GLU A 108 5.79 -13.92 -13.55
C GLU A 108 4.97 -12.63 -13.42
N ASP A 109 4.36 -12.18 -14.52
CA ASP A 109 3.44 -11.04 -14.51
C ASP A 109 1.99 -11.55 -14.53
N ARG A 110 1.34 -11.49 -13.36
CA ARG A 110 -0.07 -11.88 -13.21
C ARG A 110 -0.96 -10.65 -13.26
N LYS A 111 -2.18 -10.80 -13.76
CA LYS A 111 -3.19 -9.71 -13.83
C LYS A 111 -3.50 -9.07 -12.46
N GLN A 112 -3.25 -9.78 -11.38
CA GLN A 112 -3.49 -9.34 -10.00
C GLN A 112 -2.25 -8.71 -9.36
N HIS A 113 -1.15 -8.55 -10.10
CA HIS A 113 0.03 -7.86 -9.60
C HIS A 113 -0.10 -6.36 -9.80
N ILE A 114 0.25 -5.62 -8.78
CA ILE A 114 0.36 -4.15 -8.80
C ILE A 114 1.81 -3.81 -8.49
N TYR A 115 2.45 -3.16 -9.43
CA TYR A 115 3.83 -2.69 -9.28
C TYR A 115 3.80 -1.20 -8.94
N GLN A 116 4.04 -0.88 -7.68
CA GLN A 116 4.04 0.50 -7.27
C GLN A 116 5.33 1.18 -7.73
N VAL A 117 5.20 2.13 -8.64
CA VAL A 117 6.30 2.96 -9.13
C VAL A 117 6.18 4.35 -8.49
N GLY A 118 7.23 4.78 -7.81
CA GLY A 118 7.17 6.00 -6.99
C GLY A 118 6.49 5.75 -5.64
N SER A 119 6.22 6.79 -4.88
CA SER A 119 5.55 6.73 -3.56
C SER A 119 6.08 5.61 -2.66
N MET A 120 7.41 5.50 -2.55
CA MET A 120 8.09 4.48 -1.76
C MET A 120 7.51 4.39 -0.34
N GLY A 121 7.19 3.18 0.11
CA GLY A 121 6.58 2.91 1.40
C GLY A 121 5.05 2.95 1.42
N CYS A 122 4.38 3.26 0.30
CA CYS A 122 2.91 3.29 0.27
C CYS A 122 2.26 1.95 -0.13
N ALA A 123 3.04 0.93 -0.50
CA ALA A 123 2.50 -0.37 -0.89
C ALA A 123 1.67 -1.02 0.23
N SER A 124 2.12 -0.93 1.47
CA SER A 124 1.40 -1.47 2.63
C SER A 124 0.06 -0.77 2.87
N GLY A 125 -0.01 0.56 2.70
CA GLY A 125 -1.26 1.31 2.77
C GLY A 125 -2.24 0.94 1.64
N MET A 126 -1.74 0.75 0.41
CA MET A 126 -2.54 0.26 -0.71
C MET A 126 -3.07 -1.15 -0.44
N GLY A 127 -2.21 -2.02 0.10
CA GLY A 127 -2.58 -3.38 0.49
C GLY A 127 -3.68 -3.41 1.55
N LEU A 128 -3.59 -2.53 2.55
CA LEU A 128 -4.65 -2.38 3.55
C LEU A 128 -5.97 -1.99 2.89
N GLY A 129 -5.97 -0.94 2.06
CA GLY A 129 -7.17 -0.49 1.37
C GLY A 129 -7.81 -1.58 0.52
N LEU A 130 -7.01 -2.35 -0.20
CA LEU A 130 -7.49 -3.48 -0.99
C LEU A 130 -8.04 -4.60 -0.09
N ALA A 131 -7.33 -4.97 0.98
CA ALA A 131 -7.74 -6.05 1.87
C ALA A 131 -9.07 -5.76 2.60
N LEU A 132 -9.37 -4.49 2.86
CA LEU A 132 -10.63 -4.08 3.46
C LEU A 132 -11.81 -4.13 2.48
N ASN A 133 -11.54 -4.22 1.17
CA ASN A 133 -12.56 -4.18 0.11
C ASN A 133 -12.63 -5.48 -0.72
N THR A 134 -11.96 -6.56 -0.30
CA THR A 134 -12.00 -7.86 -0.96
C THR A 134 -11.83 -9.00 0.03
N ASP A 135 -12.41 -10.15 -0.27
CA ASP A 135 -12.18 -11.38 0.49
C ASP A 135 -10.98 -12.20 -0.03
N LYS A 136 -10.37 -11.75 -1.14
CA LYS A 136 -9.20 -12.43 -1.73
C LYS A 136 -7.95 -12.19 -0.87
N PRO A 137 -6.99 -13.12 -0.87
CA PRO A 137 -5.69 -12.86 -0.25
C PRO A 137 -5.01 -11.66 -0.88
N VAL A 138 -4.48 -10.79 -0.05
CA VAL A 138 -3.69 -9.62 -0.45
C VAL A 138 -2.30 -9.76 0.15
N ILE A 139 -1.28 -9.66 -0.68
CA ILE A 139 0.12 -9.78 -0.27
C ILE A 139 0.81 -8.47 -0.60
N VAL A 140 1.44 -7.90 0.38
CA VAL A 140 2.30 -6.73 0.20
C VAL A 140 3.75 -7.18 0.28
N LEU A 141 4.53 -6.81 -0.73
CA LEU A 141 5.97 -7.03 -0.79
C LEU A 141 6.66 -5.68 -0.62
N ASP A 142 7.20 -5.45 0.56
CA ASP A 142 7.99 -4.26 0.85
C ASP A 142 9.49 -4.61 0.98
N GLY A 143 10.33 -3.61 0.80
CA GLY A 143 11.72 -3.65 1.23
C GLY A 143 11.85 -2.93 2.58
N ASP A 144 12.95 -3.18 3.28
CA ASP A 144 13.32 -2.50 4.52
C ASP A 144 13.25 -0.97 4.40
N GLY A 145 13.86 -0.40 3.37
CA GLY A 145 13.85 1.04 3.13
C GLY A 145 12.44 1.58 2.86
N ALA A 146 11.57 0.82 2.20
CA ALA A 146 10.20 1.22 1.93
C ALA A 146 9.37 1.23 3.22
N LEU A 147 9.44 0.18 4.02
CA LEU A 147 8.76 0.12 5.31
C LEU A 147 9.25 1.23 6.25
N LEU A 148 10.56 1.48 6.32
CA LEU A 148 11.14 2.54 7.15
C LEU A 148 10.59 3.93 6.77
N MET A 149 10.40 4.21 5.48
CA MET A 149 9.87 5.51 5.02
C MET A 149 8.43 5.77 5.44
N LYS A 150 7.62 4.74 5.61
CA LYS A 150 6.20 4.84 5.94
C LYS A 150 5.79 3.87 7.06
N MET A 151 6.66 3.69 8.04
CA MET A 151 6.46 2.75 9.16
C MET A 151 5.12 2.96 9.91
N GLY A 152 4.61 4.19 9.94
CA GLY A 152 3.29 4.49 10.50
C GLY A 152 2.13 3.73 9.85
N ALA A 153 2.28 3.25 8.61
CA ALA A 153 1.30 2.39 7.97
C ALA A 153 1.10 1.06 8.74
N ALA A 154 2.15 0.56 9.40
CA ALA A 154 2.05 -0.64 10.24
C ALA A 154 1.07 -0.45 11.40
N ALA A 155 1.07 0.73 12.05
CA ALA A 155 0.11 1.03 13.11
C ALA A 155 -1.33 1.01 12.58
N THR A 156 -1.57 1.56 11.39
CA THR A 156 -2.90 1.52 10.76
C THR A 156 -3.33 0.10 10.42
N ILE A 157 -2.44 -0.71 9.83
CA ILE A 157 -2.72 -2.13 9.52
C ILE A 157 -3.03 -2.91 10.80
N GLY A 158 -2.26 -2.71 11.87
CA GLY A 158 -2.48 -3.34 13.16
C GLY A 158 -3.82 -2.93 13.80
N ALA A 159 -4.25 -1.68 13.63
CA ALA A 159 -5.55 -1.22 14.11
C ALA A 159 -6.72 -1.88 13.38
N TYR A 160 -6.63 -2.05 12.06
CA TYR A 160 -7.69 -2.67 11.26
C TYR A 160 -7.64 -4.20 11.26
N GLN A 161 -6.46 -4.81 11.39
CA GLN A 161 -6.24 -6.26 11.41
C GLN A 161 -6.99 -7.02 10.29
N PRO A 162 -6.83 -6.66 9.02
CA PRO A 162 -7.50 -7.38 7.94
C PRO A 162 -7.06 -8.86 7.94
N LYS A 163 -8.05 -9.77 7.82
CA LYS A 163 -7.80 -11.23 7.96
C LYS A 163 -7.06 -11.84 6.77
N ASN A 164 -7.08 -11.16 5.65
CA ASN A 164 -6.61 -11.60 4.35
C ASN A 164 -5.35 -10.87 3.88
N LEU A 165 -4.71 -10.06 4.72
CA LEU A 165 -3.47 -9.33 4.40
C LEU A 165 -2.25 -10.06 4.96
N ILE A 166 -1.27 -10.28 4.09
CA ILE A 166 0.08 -10.72 4.44
C ILE A 166 1.05 -9.62 4.02
N HIS A 167 1.83 -9.13 4.96
CA HIS A 167 2.86 -8.11 4.72
C HIS A 167 4.24 -8.76 4.86
N ILE A 168 4.99 -8.80 3.77
CA ILE A 168 6.33 -9.41 3.68
C ILE A 168 7.34 -8.30 3.50
N VAL A 169 8.36 -8.28 4.34
CA VAL A 169 9.47 -7.32 4.26
C VAL A 169 10.73 -8.08 3.84
N LEU A 170 11.27 -7.71 2.69
CA LEU A 170 12.52 -8.25 2.16
C LEU A 170 13.65 -7.30 2.54
N ASP A 171 14.35 -7.66 3.61
CA ASP A 171 15.40 -6.83 4.20
C ASP A 171 16.78 -7.22 3.67
N ASN A 172 17.45 -6.27 3.03
CA ASN A 172 18.84 -6.40 2.58
C ASN A 172 19.75 -5.28 3.12
N ALA A 173 19.26 -4.50 4.07
CA ALA A 173 19.93 -3.38 4.70
C ALA A 173 20.41 -2.29 3.72
N SER A 174 19.79 -2.19 2.52
CA SER A 174 20.31 -1.33 1.48
C SER A 174 19.23 -0.78 0.54
N HIS A 175 19.39 0.48 0.10
CA HIS A 175 18.67 1.08 -1.02
C HIS A 175 19.24 0.60 -2.36
N ASP A 176 19.16 -0.72 -2.59
CA ASP A 176 19.82 -1.45 -3.67
C ASP A 176 19.39 -1.02 -5.09
N SER A 177 18.22 -0.42 -5.25
CA SER A 177 17.71 0.04 -6.55
C SER A 177 18.22 1.42 -6.98
N THR A 178 18.91 2.14 -6.12
CA THR A 178 19.46 3.47 -6.38
C THR A 178 21.01 3.45 -6.29
N GLY A 179 21.57 3.78 -5.15
CA GLY A 179 23.03 3.85 -5.02
C GLY A 179 23.62 2.84 -4.04
N GLY A 180 22.83 1.90 -3.55
CA GLY A 180 23.31 0.92 -2.57
C GLY A 180 23.59 1.49 -1.18
N GLN A 181 23.02 2.66 -0.87
CA GLN A 181 23.19 3.27 0.45
C GLN A 181 22.59 2.36 1.53
N ALA A 182 23.31 2.23 2.64
CA ALA A 182 22.83 1.47 3.78
C ALA A 182 21.54 2.07 4.36
N THR A 183 20.62 1.19 4.76
CA THR A 183 19.48 1.56 5.58
C THR A 183 19.81 1.41 7.07
N VAL A 184 18.90 1.82 7.94
CA VAL A 184 19.02 1.61 9.39
C VAL A 184 18.39 0.28 9.84
N SER A 185 17.97 -0.57 8.91
CA SER A 185 17.26 -1.83 9.21
C SER A 185 18.01 -2.74 10.20
N PRO A 186 19.36 -2.82 10.19
CA PRO A 186 20.07 -3.64 11.18
C PRO A 186 19.83 -3.25 12.65
N HIS A 187 19.26 -2.06 12.88
CA HIS A 187 18.91 -1.57 14.23
C HIS A 187 17.42 -1.75 14.55
N ILE A 188 16.63 -2.36 13.66
CA ILE A 188 15.17 -2.43 13.77
C ILE A 188 14.71 -3.88 13.81
N ASP A 189 14.00 -4.23 14.85
CA ASP A 189 13.23 -5.48 14.90
C ASP A 189 11.86 -5.24 14.22
N PHE A 190 11.76 -5.51 12.93
CA PHE A 190 10.52 -5.33 12.17
C PHE A 190 9.38 -6.22 12.65
N ALA A 191 9.68 -7.45 13.11
CA ALA A 191 8.68 -8.35 13.66
C ALA A 191 8.14 -7.81 14.99
N GLY A 192 9.03 -7.29 15.84
CA GLY A 192 8.68 -6.62 17.08
C GLY A 192 7.83 -5.37 16.84
N VAL A 193 8.19 -4.55 15.85
CA VAL A 193 7.40 -3.38 15.45
C VAL A 193 6.00 -3.79 14.98
N ALA A 194 5.89 -4.79 14.10
CA ALA A 194 4.60 -5.27 13.61
C ALA A 194 3.72 -5.80 14.77
N ALA A 195 4.28 -6.60 15.66
CA ALA A 195 3.56 -7.11 16.83
C ALA A 195 3.11 -5.99 17.77
N ALA A 196 3.99 -5.03 18.06
CA ALA A 196 3.67 -3.86 18.91
C ALA A 196 2.58 -2.97 18.27
N CYS A 197 2.56 -2.88 16.94
CA CYS A 197 1.50 -2.19 16.19
C CYS A 197 0.17 -2.94 16.17
N GLY A 198 0.10 -4.20 16.64
CA GLY A 198 -1.12 -4.99 16.71
C GLY A 198 -1.35 -5.93 15.52
N TYR A 199 -0.33 -6.28 14.73
CA TYR A 199 -0.42 -7.43 13.84
C TYR A 199 -0.69 -8.68 14.67
N ARG A 200 -1.54 -9.57 14.19
CA ARG A 200 -1.89 -10.79 14.95
C ARG A 200 -0.67 -11.68 15.19
N SER A 201 0.16 -11.78 14.18
CA SER A 201 1.37 -12.59 14.21
C SER A 201 2.44 -12.01 13.30
N ALA A 202 3.69 -12.14 13.71
CA ALA A 202 4.88 -11.76 12.96
C ALA A 202 5.90 -12.90 13.02
N TRP A 203 6.61 -13.11 11.92
CA TRP A 203 7.64 -14.14 11.79
C TRP A 203 8.93 -13.55 11.24
N THR A 204 10.06 -14.10 11.69
CA THR A 204 11.39 -13.83 11.14
C THR A 204 11.99 -15.11 10.57
#